data_7e63cd8b24584ba57e355eb280694603
#
_entry.id   7e63cd8b24584ba57e355eb280694603
#
_cell.length_a   1.000
_cell.length_b   1.000
_cell.length_c   1.000
_cell.angle_alpha   90.00
_cell.angle_beta   90.00
_cell.angle_gamma   90.00
#
_symmetry.space_group_name_H-M   'P 1'
#
loop_
_entity.id
_entity.type
_entity.pdbx_description
1 polymer ?
#
loop_
_entity_poly.entity_id
_entity_poly.type
_entity_poly.pdbx_seq_one_letter_code
_entity_poly.pdbx_strand_id
1 'polypeptide(L)'
;MKHLRKFNEGKEPDKSEISDLSKYYLAYLLDDDYTCYVETGYEWSRTPEKITSKLVTKIILLKYKNNSSKTEKFLWNDVKDHFIAFIHLLSKDYNIDNFDFLWVGLQQGSIVPVLRSSKRSLQQVLDDDNCDFAPLEKVYAVISKKE
;
A
#
# COMPACT_ATOMS: atom_id res chain seq x y z
N MET A 1 -20.98 -9.81 22.84
CA MET A 1 -19.66 -9.69 22.19
C MET A 1 -19.73 -9.12 20.80
N LYS A 2 -20.74 -9.45 20.02
CA LYS A 2 -20.95 -8.86 18.70
C LYS A 2 -21.06 -7.33 18.74
N HIS A 3 -21.64 -6.78 19.81
CA HIS A 3 -21.79 -5.33 19.94
C HIS A 3 -20.47 -4.59 20.13
N LEU A 4 -19.58 -5.13 20.97
CA LEU A 4 -18.27 -4.52 21.19
C LEU A 4 -17.43 -4.59 19.92
N ARG A 5 -17.52 -5.71 19.20
CA ARG A 5 -16.80 -5.91 17.95
C ARG A 5 -17.24 -4.89 16.89
N LYS A 6 -18.56 -4.72 16.71
CA LYS A 6 -19.07 -3.71 15.77
C LYS A 6 -18.70 -2.30 16.16
N PHE A 7 -18.67 -2.02 17.46
CA PHE A 7 -18.32 -0.70 17.97
C PHE A 7 -16.87 -0.37 17.65
N ASN A 8 -15.96 -1.33 17.82
CA ASN A 8 -14.54 -1.14 17.49
C ASN A 8 -14.26 -1.11 15.99
N GLU A 9 -14.98 -1.95 15.24
CA GLU A 9 -14.84 -2.02 13.78
C GLU A 9 -15.26 -0.73 13.07
N GLY A 10 -16.02 0.15 13.74
CA GLY A 10 -16.44 1.42 13.16
C GLY A 10 -15.31 2.42 12.92
N LYS A 11 -14.12 2.20 13.47
CA LYS A 11 -13.03 3.17 13.46
C LYS A 11 -11.89 2.84 12.49
N GLU A 12 -11.61 1.57 12.24
CA GLU A 12 -10.52 1.19 11.37
C GLU A 12 -10.79 -0.16 10.70
N PRO A 13 -10.13 -0.44 9.56
CA PRO A 13 -10.24 -1.73 8.89
C PRO A 13 -9.72 -2.87 9.76
N ASP A 14 -10.26 -4.06 9.54
CA ASP A 14 -9.85 -5.28 10.24
C ASP A 14 -8.53 -5.80 9.63
N LYS A 15 -7.43 -5.47 10.29
CA LYS A 15 -6.09 -5.85 9.84
C LYS A 15 -5.89 -7.35 9.77
N SER A 16 -6.45 -8.09 10.70
CA SER A 16 -6.32 -9.55 10.75
C SER A 16 -7.00 -10.20 9.54
N GLU A 17 -8.21 -9.78 9.23
CA GLU A 17 -8.94 -10.27 8.07
C GLU A 17 -8.21 -9.97 6.76
N ILE A 18 -7.75 -8.72 6.62
CA ILE A 18 -7.02 -8.30 5.42
C ILE A 18 -5.71 -9.08 5.28
N SER A 19 -5.00 -9.28 6.37
CA SER A 19 -3.76 -10.05 6.37
C SER A 19 -4.00 -11.49 5.93
N ASP A 20 -5.05 -12.13 6.43
CA ASP A 20 -5.40 -13.50 6.05
C ASP A 20 -5.77 -13.60 4.58
N LEU A 21 -6.55 -12.63 4.08
CA LEU A 21 -6.91 -12.58 2.67
C LEU A 21 -5.68 -12.38 1.78
N SER A 22 -4.72 -11.56 2.22
CA SER A 22 -3.50 -11.33 1.45
C SER A 22 -2.70 -12.61 1.28
N LYS A 23 -2.61 -13.43 2.31
CA LYS A 23 -1.88 -14.71 2.24
C LYS A 23 -2.49 -15.64 1.21
N TYR A 24 -3.79 -15.59 1.04
CA TYR A 24 -4.50 -16.42 0.07
C TYR A 24 -4.37 -15.88 -1.36
N TYR A 25 -4.70 -14.59 -1.55
CA TYR A 25 -4.77 -13.99 -2.89
C TYR A 25 -3.41 -13.60 -3.45
N LEU A 26 -2.42 -13.38 -2.60
CA LEU A 26 -1.06 -13.01 -3.02
C LEU A 26 -0.05 -14.14 -2.83
N ALA A 27 -0.52 -15.38 -2.69
CA ALA A 27 0.36 -16.53 -2.44
C ALA A 27 1.52 -16.62 -3.44
N TYR A 28 1.25 -16.34 -4.71
CA TYR A 28 2.27 -16.37 -5.75
C TYR A 28 3.40 -15.38 -5.48
N LEU A 29 3.06 -14.18 -5.05
CA LEU A 29 4.04 -13.15 -4.73
C LEU A 29 4.79 -13.50 -3.44
N LEU A 30 4.07 -14.01 -2.44
CA LEU A 30 4.67 -14.36 -1.15
C LEU A 30 5.69 -15.50 -1.30
N ASP A 31 5.48 -16.40 -2.27
CA ASP A 31 6.42 -17.46 -2.57
C ASP A 31 7.68 -16.94 -3.29
N ASP A 32 7.64 -15.73 -3.85
CA ASP A 32 8.74 -15.10 -4.56
C ASP A 32 9.37 -13.95 -3.77
N ASP A 33 9.50 -14.13 -2.46
CA ASP A 33 10.13 -13.20 -1.52
C ASP A 33 9.43 -11.86 -1.32
N TYR A 34 8.22 -11.70 -1.85
CA TYR A 34 7.39 -10.53 -1.54
C TYR A 34 6.73 -10.70 -0.19
N THR A 35 6.53 -9.58 0.48
CA THR A 35 5.82 -9.53 1.75
C THR A 35 4.71 -8.50 1.65
N CYS A 36 3.54 -8.87 2.13
CA CYS A 36 2.41 -7.97 2.24
C CYS A 36 1.97 -7.89 3.70
N TYR A 37 1.88 -6.68 4.22
CA TYR A 37 1.44 -6.49 5.59
C TYR A 37 0.54 -5.26 5.70
N VAL A 38 -0.22 -5.21 6.78
CA VAL A 38 -1.19 -4.15 7.04
C VAL A 38 -0.71 -3.35 8.23
N GLU A 39 -0.62 -2.03 8.05
CA GLU A 39 -0.14 -1.12 9.08
C GLU A 39 -1.14 0.02 9.27
N THR A 40 -1.41 0.37 10.53
CA THR A 40 -2.23 1.52 10.86
C THR A 40 -1.37 2.53 11.58
N GLY A 41 -1.40 3.78 11.14
CA GLY A 41 -0.61 4.85 11.70
C GLY A 41 -1.16 6.20 11.33
N TYR A 42 -0.55 7.25 11.88
CA TYR A 42 -0.96 8.61 11.61
C TYR A 42 -0.22 9.16 10.40
N GLU A 43 -0.96 9.81 9.52
CA GLU A 43 -0.41 10.58 8.42
C GLU A 43 -0.57 12.06 8.74
N TRP A 44 0.54 12.80 8.69
CA TRP A 44 0.57 14.21 9.02
C TRP A 44 0.41 15.06 7.79
N SER A 45 -0.44 16.06 7.88
CA SER A 45 -0.64 17.05 6.84
C SER A 45 -0.40 18.42 7.41
N ARG A 46 0.39 19.23 6.70
CA ARG A 46 0.71 20.61 7.11
C ARG A 46 0.16 21.57 6.08
N THR A 47 -0.70 22.48 6.54
CA THR A 47 -1.14 23.61 5.75
C THR A 47 -0.58 24.88 6.40
N PRO A 48 -0.61 26.05 5.69
CA PRO A 48 -0.17 27.30 6.31
C PRO A 48 -0.91 27.66 7.60
N GLU A 49 -2.11 27.13 7.78
CA GLU A 49 -2.97 27.49 8.89
C GLU A 49 -2.93 26.50 10.05
N LYS A 50 -2.63 25.22 9.78
CA LYS A 50 -2.61 24.21 10.84
C LYS A 50 -1.89 22.94 10.43
N ILE A 51 -1.48 22.16 11.44
CA ILE A 51 -0.97 20.81 11.27
C ILE A 51 -2.09 19.87 11.68
N THR A 52 -2.43 18.93 10.80
CA THR A 52 -3.44 17.92 11.08
C THR A 52 -2.84 16.53 10.98
N SER A 53 -3.39 15.58 11.74
CA SER A 53 -3.04 14.18 11.63
C SER A 53 -4.30 13.38 11.35
N LYS A 54 -4.15 12.35 10.53
CA LYS A 54 -5.24 11.45 10.18
C LYS A 54 -4.76 10.02 10.37
N LEU A 55 -5.56 9.21 11.02
CA LEU A 55 -5.27 7.78 11.15
C LEU A 55 -5.59 7.11 9.82
N VAL A 56 -4.60 6.44 9.26
CA VAL A 56 -4.75 5.73 7.97
C VAL A 56 -4.31 4.29 8.12
N THR A 57 -4.92 3.42 7.33
CA THR A 57 -4.52 2.01 7.22
C THR A 57 -3.94 1.78 5.85
N LYS A 58 -2.76 1.18 5.81
CA LYS A 58 -2.01 0.93 4.58
C LYS A 58 -1.80 -0.56 4.39
N ILE A 59 -2.00 -1.02 3.17
CA ILE A 59 -1.65 -2.37 2.75
C ILE A 59 -0.37 -2.25 1.96
N ILE A 60 0.73 -2.73 2.52
CA ILE A 60 2.08 -2.48 2.02
C ILE A 60 2.63 -3.75 1.38
N LEU A 61 3.13 -3.62 0.16
CA LEU A 61 3.82 -4.67 -0.58
C LEU A 61 5.26 -4.27 -0.81
N LEU A 62 6.18 -5.14 -0.43
CA LEU A 62 7.60 -4.95 -0.67
C LEU A 62 8.27 -6.31 -0.87
N LYS A 63 9.52 -6.29 -1.33
CA LYS A 63 10.29 -7.51 -1.60
C LYS A 63 11.56 -7.53 -0.77
N TYR A 64 11.89 -8.68 -0.22
CA TYR A 64 13.14 -8.88 0.51
C TYR A 64 14.14 -9.67 -0.32
N LYS A 65 15.43 -9.40 -0.11
CA LYS A 65 16.50 -10.20 -0.72
C LYS A 65 16.60 -11.54 -0.01
N ASN A 66 16.59 -12.61 -0.77
CA ASN A 66 16.86 -14.00 -0.37
C ASN A 66 17.11 -14.24 1.12
N ASN A 67 16.04 -14.43 1.91
CA ASN A 67 16.11 -14.70 3.35
C ASN A 67 16.88 -13.65 4.17
N SER A 68 16.97 -12.43 3.64
CA SER A 68 17.63 -11.30 4.28
C SER A 68 16.59 -10.30 4.81
N SER A 69 16.99 -9.48 5.78
CA SER A 69 16.15 -8.37 6.24
C SER A 69 16.24 -7.14 5.31
N LYS A 70 17.09 -7.22 4.28
CA LYS A 70 17.25 -6.12 3.33
C LYS A 70 16.20 -6.19 2.24
N THR A 71 15.64 -5.03 1.88
CA THR A 71 14.66 -4.94 0.80
C THR A 71 15.32 -4.94 -0.55
N GLU A 72 14.60 -5.42 -1.55
CA GLU A 72 15.01 -5.46 -2.94
C GLU A 72 14.03 -4.65 -3.77
N LYS A 73 14.54 -3.93 -4.76
CA LYS A 73 13.69 -3.20 -5.70
C LYS A 73 12.96 -4.16 -6.61
N PHE A 74 11.75 -3.78 -7.02
CA PHE A 74 10.94 -4.62 -7.91
C PHE A 74 10.21 -3.75 -8.93
N LEU A 75 9.79 -4.37 -10.02
CA LEU A 75 9.05 -3.69 -11.08
C LEU A 75 7.56 -3.80 -10.82
N TRP A 76 6.85 -2.67 -11.01
CA TRP A 76 5.40 -2.65 -10.85
C TRP A 76 4.72 -3.69 -11.74
N ASN A 77 5.22 -3.87 -12.97
CA ASN A 77 4.65 -4.85 -13.92
C ASN A 77 4.71 -6.29 -13.39
N ASP A 78 5.65 -6.60 -12.50
CA ASP A 78 5.77 -7.95 -11.96
C ASP A 78 4.70 -8.27 -10.90
N VAL A 79 4.10 -7.26 -10.30
CA VAL A 79 3.16 -7.44 -9.19
C VAL A 79 1.78 -6.85 -9.43
N LYS A 80 1.63 -6.00 -10.44
CA LYS A 80 0.42 -5.19 -10.61
C LYS A 80 -0.85 -6.02 -10.72
N ASP A 81 -0.84 -7.09 -11.50
CA ASP A 81 -2.06 -7.87 -11.73
C ASP A 81 -2.55 -8.52 -10.44
N HIS A 82 -1.64 -9.09 -9.67
CA HIS A 82 -1.98 -9.72 -8.40
C HIS A 82 -2.39 -8.69 -7.35
N PHE A 83 -1.62 -7.62 -7.22
CA PHE A 83 -1.89 -6.62 -6.20
C PHE A 83 -3.17 -5.85 -6.48
N ILE A 84 -3.37 -5.43 -7.73
CA ILE A 84 -4.60 -4.72 -8.11
C ILE A 84 -5.83 -5.61 -7.91
N ALA A 85 -5.75 -6.88 -8.30
CA ALA A 85 -6.87 -7.81 -8.13
C ALA A 85 -7.23 -7.95 -6.64
N PHE A 86 -6.23 -8.06 -5.78
CA PHE A 86 -6.44 -8.14 -4.34
C PHE A 86 -7.09 -6.87 -3.79
N ILE A 87 -6.55 -5.70 -4.13
CA ILE A 87 -7.10 -4.42 -3.67
C ILE A 87 -8.50 -4.19 -4.23
N HIS A 88 -8.74 -4.56 -5.48
CA HIS A 88 -10.07 -4.46 -6.07
C HIS A 88 -11.09 -5.35 -5.33
N LEU A 89 -10.67 -6.54 -4.92
CA LEU A 89 -11.51 -7.39 -4.09
C LEU A 89 -11.88 -6.70 -2.78
N LEU A 90 -10.89 -6.08 -2.12
CA LEU A 90 -11.12 -5.36 -0.88
C LEU A 90 -12.01 -4.13 -1.07
N SER A 91 -12.10 -3.59 -2.27
CA SER A 91 -12.92 -2.40 -2.53
C SER A 91 -14.41 -2.64 -2.35
N LYS A 92 -14.83 -3.90 -2.23
CA LYS A 92 -16.21 -4.23 -1.90
C LYS A 92 -16.57 -3.85 -0.47
N ASP A 93 -15.62 -3.97 0.45
CA ASP A 93 -15.84 -3.77 1.88
C ASP A 93 -15.16 -2.52 2.43
N TYR A 94 -14.16 -2.00 1.70
CA TYR A 94 -13.37 -0.86 2.13
C TYR A 94 -13.29 0.17 1.02
N ASN A 95 -13.11 1.44 1.39
CA ASN A 95 -12.77 2.48 0.44
C ASN A 95 -11.27 2.41 0.14
N ILE A 96 -10.92 2.51 -1.12
CA ILE A 96 -9.52 2.60 -1.54
C ILE A 96 -9.25 4.07 -1.80
N ASP A 97 -8.56 4.70 -0.87
CA ASP A 97 -8.34 6.15 -0.91
C ASP A 97 -7.31 6.52 -1.98
N ASN A 98 -6.20 5.80 -2.00
CA ASN A 98 -5.17 5.97 -3.05
C ASN A 98 -4.14 4.85 -2.98
N PHE A 99 -3.39 4.73 -4.07
CA PHE A 99 -2.14 3.98 -4.12
C PHE A 99 -0.98 4.95 -3.99
N ASP A 100 0.10 4.52 -3.35
CA ASP A 100 1.32 5.29 -3.27
C ASP A 100 2.49 4.40 -3.71
N PHE A 101 3.20 4.86 -4.73
CA PHE A 101 4.35 4.15 -5.31
C PHE A 101 5.61 4.86 -4.86
N LEU A 102 6.52 4.13 -4.22
CA LEU A 102 7.74 4.71 -3.67
C LEU A 102 8.97 4.13 -4.37
N TRP A 103 9.84 5.01 -4.81
CA TRP A 103 11.10 4.63 -5.45
C TRP A 103 12.20 5.59 -5.01
N VAL A 104 13.45 5.14 -5.17
CA VAL A 104 14.61 5.97 -4.89
C VAL A 104 15.07 6.58 -6.20
N GLY A 105 15.16 7.91 -6.23
CA GLY A 105 15.69 8.66 -7.36
C GLY A 105 16.82 9.57 -6.91
N LEU A 106 17.53 10.12 -7.86
CA LEU A 106 18.53 11.14 -7.55
C LEU A 106 17.86 12.51 -7.54
N GLN A 107 18.26 13.33 -6.59
CA GLN A 107 17.82 14.72 -6.55
C GLN A 107 18.50 15.44 -7.72
N GLN A 108 17.76 16.31 -8.40
CA GLN A 108 18.27 17.06 -9.55
C GLN A 108 19.54 17.83 -9.17
N GLY A 109 20.62 17.59 -9.93
CA GLY A 109 21.90 18.24 -9.68
C GLY A 109 22.68 17.67 -8.49
N SER A 110 22.28 16.53 -7.94
CA SER A 110 22.92 15.91 -6.78
C SER A 110 23.08 14.41 -7.00
N ILE A 111 24.09 13.83 -6.35
CA ILE A 111 24.30 12.37 -6.31
C ILE A 111 23.60 11.72 -5.11
N VAL A 112 22.90 12.52 -4.30
CA VAL A 112 22.24 12.02 -3.09
C VAL A 112 20.92 11.33 -3.47
N PRO A 113 20.73 10.05 -3.09
CA PRO A 113 19.47 9.37 -3.34
C PRO A 113 18.36 9.94 -2.46
N VAL A 114 17.19 10.14 -3.05
CA VAL A 114 16.01 10.69 -2.38
C VAL A 114 14.84 9.76 -2.63
N LEU A 115 14.10 9.47 -1.57
CA LEU A 115 12.86 8.68 -1.69
C LEU A 115 11.78 9.56 -2.34
N ARG A 116 11.24 9.08 -3.44
CA ARG A 116 10.18 9.76 -4.19
C ARG A 116 8.89 8.96 -4.09
N SER A 117 7.77 9.66 -4.22
CA SER A 117 6.46 9.00 -4.19
C SER A 117 5.54 9.55 -5.28
N SER A 118 4.63 8.70 -5.73
CA SER A 118 3.57 9.06 -6.67
C SER A 118 2.26 8.49 -6.15
N LYS A 119 1.27 9.36 -5.93
CA LYS A 119 -0.05 8.95 -5.46
C LYS A 119 -1.01 8.86 -6.63
N ARG A 120 -1.76 7.77 -6.71
CA ARG A 120 -2.74 7.54 -7.77
C ARG A 120 -4.01 6.93 -7.20
N SER A 121 -5.16 7.27 -7.77
CA SER A 121 -6.42 6.64 -7.40
C SER A 121 -6.49 5.23 -7.98
N LEU A 122 -7.39 4.41 -7.43
CA LEU A 122 -7.65 3.07 -7.98
C LEU A 122 -8.02 3.16 -9.45
N GLN A 123 -8.88 4.12 -9.82
CA GLN A 123 -9.30 4.27 -11.21
C GLN A 123 -8.14 4.62 -12.13
N GLN A 124 -7.24 5.51 -11.69
CA GLN A 124 -6.05 5.84 -12.46
C GLN A 124 -5.15 4.62 -12.68
N VAL A 125 -5.01 3.79 -11.66
CA VAL A 125 -4.19 2.58 -11.76
C VAL A 125 -4.84 1.56 -12.70
N LEU A 126 -6.17 1.44 -12.65
CA LEU A 126 -6.89 0.53 -13.55
C LEU A 126 -6.85 0.99 -15.01
N ASP A 127 -6.90 2.29 -15.24
CA ASP A 127 -6.97 2.86 -16.59
C ASP A 127 -5.61 2.95 -17.28
N ASP A 128 -4.53 3.01 -16.52
CA ASP A 128 -3.19 3.23 -17.05
C ASP A 128 -2.38 1.93 -17.07
N ASP A 129 -2.49 1.19 -18.17
CA ASP A 129 -1.75 -0.05 -18.36
C ASP A 129 -0.25 0.17 -18.53
N ASN A 130 0.18 1.43 -18.75
CA ASN A 130 1.56 1.78 -19.04
C ASN A 130 2.22 2.57 -17.90
N CYS A 131 1.87 2.25 -16.66
CA CYS A 131 2.57 2.82 -15.51
C CYS A 131 4.03 2.37 -15.54
N ASP A 132 4.86 3.15 -16.21
CA ASP A 132 6.29 2.88 -16.30
C ASP A 132 7.01 3.60 -15.19
N PHE A 133 7.04 2.96 -14.02
CA PHE A 133 7.77 3.48 -12.87
C PHE A 133 9.19 2.96 -12.87
N ALA A 134 10.10 3.77 -12.33
CA ALA A 134 11.41 3.27 -11.91
C ALA A 134 11.20 2.08 -10.95
N PRO A 135 12.20 1.20 -10.79
CA PRO A 135 12.08 0.11 -9.83
C PRO A 135 11.66 0.61 -8.46
N LEU A 136 10.67 -0.04 -7.88
CA LEU A 136 10.02 0.40 -6.65
C LEU A 136 10.71 -0.16 -5.40
N GLU A 137 10.74 0.65 -4.34
CA GLU A 137 11.11 0.18 -3.00
C GLU A 137 9.91 -0.49 -2.34
N LYS A 138 8.74 0.10 -2.52
CA LYS A 138 7.47 -0.46 -2.03
C LYS A 138 6.30 0.22 -2.70
N VAL A 139 5.16 -0.42 -2.64
CA VAL A 139 3.88 0.16 -3.02
C VAL A 139 2.90 -0.12 -1.89
N TYR A 140 2.01 0.84 -1.63
CA TYR A 140 0.95 0.57 -0.67
C TYR A 140 -0.36 1.19 -1.13
N ALA A 141 -1.45 0.57 -0.68
CA ALA A 141 -2.79 1.11 -0.87
C ALA A 141 -3.28 1.65 0.47
N VAL A 142 -3.81 2.85 0.46
CA VAL A 142 -4.43 3.45 1.65
C VAL A 142 -5.91 3.13 1.61
N ILE A 143 -6.40 2.53 2.66
CA ILE A 143 -7.80 2.11 2.74
C ILE A 143 -8.47 2.71 3.97
N SER A 144 -9.79 2.81 3.88
CA SER A 144 -10.63 3.22 5.00
C SER A 144 -11.91 2.42 4.99
N LYS A 145 -12.56 2.35 6.15
CA LYS A 145 -13.78 1.59 6.28
C LYS A 145 -14.94 2.34 5.63
N LYS A 146 -15.79 1.60 4.93
CA LYS A 146 -17.02 2.17 4.36
C LYS A 146 -17.99 2.53 5.46
N GLU A 147 -18.59 3.70 5.32
CA GLU A 147 -19.63 4.16 6.23
C GLU A 147 -20.98 3.52 5.93
#